data_3301b490e6c9f3531f1499073d5a5832
#
_entry.id   3301b490e6c9f3531f1499073d5a5832
#
_cell.length_a   1.000
_cell.length_b   1.000
_cell.length_c   1.000
_cell.angle_alpha   90.00
_cell.angle_beta   90.00
_cell.angle_gamma   90.00
#
_symmetry.space_group_name_H-M   'P 1'
#
loop_
_entity.id
_entity.type
_entity.pdbx_description
1 polymer ?
#
loop_
_entity_poly.entity_id
_entity_poly.type
_entity_poly.pdbx_seq_one_letter_code
_entity_poly.pdbx_strand_id
1 'polypeptide(L)'
;MEKVYELKDAEKTEELYKYLLIVQCNALNKILPGMFQKIADYTELLLPDNLLREGSVIQQMIELIPEEDWKDAVQIIGWLYEAYNIEKNELVYNGNMSKSRISKDLLPAATTIFTPDWSVRYMVENSLGRLWLEGHPDVKEQLLPTEEEQSAYAAGNRDLEDAKWHYYLEEAEQEPEVQTQLA
;
A
#
# COMPACT_ATOMS: atom_id res chain seq x y z
N MET A 1 -27.51 4.84 -16.33
CA MET A 1 -27.48 3.83 -17.43
C MET A 1 -27.66 4.50 -18.79
N GLU A 2 -28.66 5.36 -18.96
CA GLU A 2 -28.95 6.07 -20.22
C GLU A 2 -27.71 6.80 -20.80
N LYS A 3 -27.02 7.62 -20.00
CA LYS A 3 -25.81 8.33 -20.41
C LYS A 3 -24.65 7.39 -20.85
N VAL A 4 -24.56 6.20 -20.29
CA VAL A 4 -23.54 5.19 -20.69
C VAL A 4 -23.81 4.69 -22.09
N TYR A 5 -25.08 4.38 -22.41
CA TYR A 5 -25.44 3.94 -23.76
C TYR A 5 -25.29 5.07 -24.78
N GLU A 6 -25.69 6.29 -24.43
CA GLU A 6 -25.52 7.47 -25.27
C GLU A 6 -24.05 7.70 -25.67
N LEU A 7 -23.13 7.68 -24.69
CA LEU A 7 -21.69 7.87 -24.94
C LEU A 7 -21.08 6.71 -25.72
N LYS A 8 -21.57 5.48 -25.47
CA LYS A 8 -21.12 4.29 -26.17
C LYS A 8 -21.56 4.31 -27.63
N ASP A 9 -22.83 4.65 -27.90
CA ASP A 9 -23.40 4.69 -29.24
C ASP A 9 -22.83 5.85 -30.07
N ALA A 10 -22.39 6.92 -29.38
CA ALA A 10 -21.67 8.05 -29.99
C ALA A 10 -20.16 7.78 -30.19
N GLU A 11 -19.66 6.59 -29.86
CA GLU A 11 -18.24 6.20 -29.94
C GLU A 11 -17.30 7.11 -29.14
N LYS A 12 -17.81 7.81 -28.09
CA LYS A 12 -17.06 8.72 -27.24
C LYS A 12 -16.40 7.98 -26.08
N THR A 13 -15.43 7.11 -26.40
CA THR A 13 -14.80 6.20 -25.46
C THR A 13 -14.10 6.93 -24.31
N GLU A 14 -13.41 8.02 -24.59
CA GLU A 14 -12.70 8.82 -23.59
C GLU A 14 -13.66 9.50 -22.60
N GLU A 15 -14.76 10.10 -23.12
CA GLU A 15 -15.78 10.71 -22.26
C GLU A 15 -16.52 9.65 -21.43
N LEU A 16 -16.76 8.46 -22.01
CA LEU A 16 -17.35 7.33 -21.30
C LEU A 16 -16.43 6.87 -20.16
N TYR A 17 -15.15 6.74 -20.41
CA TYR A 17 -14.18 6.34 -19.39
C TYR A 17 -14.12 7.34 -18.24
N LYS A 18 -14.00 8.64 -18.52
CA LYS A 18 -14.04 9.70 -17.51
C LYS A 18 -15.33 9.66 -16.69
N TYR A 19 -16.45 9.49 -17.36
CA TYR A 19 -17.74 9.38 -16.67
C TYR A 19 -17.80 8.19 -15.71
N LEU A 20 -17.36 7.01 -16.14
CA LEU A 20 -17.33 5.82 -15.32
C LEU A 20 -16.38 5.98 -14.12
N LEU A 21 -15.21 6.58 -14.32
CA LEU A 21 -14.25 6.86 -13.27
C LEU A 21 -14.84 7.79 -12.19
N ILE A 22 -15.49 8.88 -12.60
CA ILE A 22 -16.17 9.82 -11.70
C ILE A 22 -17.28 9.12 -10.91
N VAL A 23 -18.09 8.32 -11.59
CA VAL A 23 -19.19 7.56 -10.94
C VAL A 23 -18.63 6.60 -9.91
N GLN A 24 -17.54 5.89 -10.24
CA GLN A 24 -16.89 4.95 -9.32
C GLN A 24 -16.29 5.67 -8.11
N CYS A 25 -15.56 6.76 -8.31
CA CYS A 25 -15.01 7.55 -7.22
C CYS A 25 -16.12 8.08 -6.28
N ASN A 26 -17.23 8.56 -6.85
CA ASN A 26 -18.36 9.04 -6.07
C ASN A 26 -19.11 7.91 -5.33
N ALA A 27 -19.09 6.68 -5.87
CA ALA A 27 -19.61 5.51 -5.18
C ALA A 27 -18.70 5.14 -3.98
N LEU A 28 -17.38 5.16 -4.17
CA LEU A 28 -16.41 4.91 -3.12
C LEU A 28 -16.43 5.97 -2.01
N ASN A 29 -16.73 7.23 -2.34
CA ASN A 29 -16.93 8.29 -1.34
C ASN A 29 -18.02 7.94 -0.32
N LYS A 30 -19.07 7.22 -0.73
CA LYS A 30 -20.14 6.79 0.19
C LYS A 30 -19.67 5.77 1.22
N ILE A 31 -18.68 4.96 0.86
CA ILE A 31 -18.15 3.87 1.70
C ILE A 31 -16.97 4.39 2.53
N LEU A 32 -16.09 5.16 1.91
CA LEU A 32 -14.83 5.66 2.47
C LEU A 32 -14.69 7.18 2.27
N PRO A 33 -15.52 8.00 2.93
CA PRO A 33 -15.56 9.46 2.71
C PRO A 33 -14.24 10.16 3.11
N GLY A 34 -13.46 9.56 3.98
CA GLY A 34 -12.15 10.08 4.40
C GLY A 34 -11.05 9.91 3.36
N MET A 35 -11.17 8.94 2.44
CA MET A 35 -10.19 8.66 1.40
C MET A 35 -10.59 9.23 0.04
N PHE A 36 -11.87 9.15 -0.31
CA PHE A 36 -12.38 9.56 -1.61
C PHE A 36 -13.23 10.82 -1.47
N GLN A 37 -12.73 11.93 -1.97
CA GLN A 37 -13.54 13.14 -2.10
C GLN A 37 -14.63 12.97 -3.17
N LYS A 38 -15.78 13.60 -2.95
CA LYS A 38 -16.81 13.65 -3.97
C LYS A 38 -16.34 14.53 -5.13
N ILE A 39 -16.26 13.94 -6.31
CA ILE A 39 -15.93 14.65 -7.55
C ILE A 39 -17.25 15.21 -8.10
N ALA A 40 -17.43 16.53 -8.06
CA ALA A 40 -18.71 17.16 -8.40
C ALA A 40 -18.61 18.51 -9.12
N ASP A 41 -17.42 19.10 -9.23
CA ASP A 41 -17.23 20.45 -9.79
C ASP A 41 -15.83 20.62 -10.39
N TYR A 42 -15.03 21.57 -9.91
CA TYR A 42 -13.71 21.88 -10.47
C TYR A 42 -12.73 20.69 -10.42
N THR A 43 -12.94 19.70 -9.57
CA THR A 43 -12.09 18.51 -9.52
C THR A 43 -12.21 17.64 -10.77
N GLU A 44 -13.32 17.71 -11.49
CA GLU A 44 -13.45 17.05 -12.81
C GLU A 44 -12.48 17.64 -13.84
N LEU A 45 -12.15 18.94 -13.71
CA LEU A 45 -11.22 19.63 -14.59
C LEU A 45 -9.75 19.21 -14.36
N LEU A 46 -9.46 18.58 -13.22
CA LEU A 46 -8.13 18.06 -12.92
C LEU A 46 -7.84 16.71 -13.60
N LEU A 47 -8.90 16.04 -14.09
CA LEU A 47 -8.70 14.81 -14.85
C LEU A 47 -8.10 15.15 -16.21
N PRO A 48 -6.93 14.59 -16.57
CA PRO A 48 -6.28 14.87 -17.84
C PRO A 48 -7.16 14.39 -19.00
N ASP A 49 -7.01 15.05 -20.13
CA ASP A 49 -7.54 14.58 -21.39
C ASP A 49 -6.67 13.46 -21.95
N ASN A 50 -7.25 12.61 -22.76
CA ASN A 50 -6.56 11.48 -23.40
C ASN A 50 -6.01 10.43 -22.42
N LEU A 51 -6.84 10.01 -21.46
CA LEU A 51 -6.50 8.96 -20.49
C LEU A 51 -6.26 7.58 -21.16
N LEU A 52 -6.96 7.30 -22.27
CA LEU A 52 -6.89 6.05 -23.01
C LEU A 52 -5.97 6.12 -24.24
N ARG A 53 -5.33 7.28 -24.49
CA ARG A 53 -4.45 7.46 -25.63
C ARG A 53 -3.17 6.64 -25.46
N GLU A 54 -2.59 6.23 -26.58
CA GLU A 54 -1.26 5.61 -26.65
C GLU A 54 -0.20 6.50 -25.96
N GLY A 55 0.57 5.90 -25.06
CA GLY A 55 1.53 6.61 -24.22
C GLY A 55 0.93 7.36 -23.02
N SER A 56 -0.37 7.19 -22.73
CA SER A 56 -0.99 7.75 -21.53
C SER A 56 -0.44 7.09 -20.26
N VAL A 57 -0.56 7.77 -19.11
CA VAL A 57 -0.14 7.24 -17.81
C VAL A 57 -0.87 5.93 -17.49
N ILE A 58 -2.15 5.83 -17.82
CA ILE A 58 -2.95 4.61 -17.57
C ILE A 58 -2.43 3.45 -18.41
N GLN A 59 -2.17 3.69 -19.70
CA GLN A 59 -1.59 2.65 -20.57
C GLN A 59 -0.22 2.20 -20.06
N GLN A 60 0.65 3.14 -19.72
CA GLN A 60 1.96 2.82 -19.15
C GLN A 60 1.86 2.03 -17.85
N MET A 61 0.92 2.35 -16.96
CA MET A 61 0.68 1.59 -15.75
C MET A 61 0.26 0.15 -16.05
N ILE A 62 -0.63 -0.05 -17.03
CA ILE A 62 -1.11 -1.39 -17.44
C ILE A 62 0.01 -2.20 -18.10
N GLU A 63 0.87 -1.57 -18.89
CA GLU A 63 1.97 -2.23 -19.61
C GLU A 63 3.16 -2.56 -18.68
N LEU A 64 3.48 -1.68 -17.74
CA LEU A 64 4.66 -1.79 -16.89
C LEU A 64 4.43 -2.60 -15.62
N ILE A 65 3.19 -2.65 -15.14
CA ILE A 65 2.86 -3.36 -13.89
C ILE A 65 2.16 -4.67 -14.25
N PRO A 66 2.76 -5.83 -13.94
CA PRO A 66 2.14 -7.13 -14.15
C PRO A 66 0.77 -7.25 -13.48
N GLU A 67 -0.14 -8.00 -14.09
CA GLU A 67 -1.50 -8.19 -13.53
C GLU A 67 -1.48 -8.83 -12.13
N GLU A 68 -0.48 -9.64 -11.87
CA GLU A 68 -0.25 -10.31 -10.58
C GLU A 68 -0.04 -9.28 -9.46
N ASP A 69 0.75 -8.25 -9.73
CA ASP A 69 1.02 -7.18 -8.74
C ASP A 69 -0.23 -6.35 -8.41
N TRP A 70 -1.23 -6.31 -9.30
CA TRP A 70 -2.50 -5.63 -9.03
C TRP A 70 -3.44 -6.44 -8.14
N LYS A 71 -3.35 -7.77 -8.17
CA LYS A 71 -4.27 -8.65 -7.44
C LYS A 71 -3.95 -8.72 -5.96
N ASP A 72 -2.67 -8.82 -5.64
CA ASP A 72 -2.24 -9.15 -4.28
C ASP A 72 -1.50 -8.01 -3.57
N ALA A 73 -1.00 -7.03 -4.33
CA ALA A 73 -0.29 -5.90 -3.77
C ALA A 73 -1.23 -4.78 -3.31
N VAL A 74 -1.90 -4.96 -2.20
CA VAL A 74 -2.64 -3.86 -1.53
C VAL A 74 -1.75 -2.64 -1.31
N GLN A 75 -0.44 -2.85 -1.24
CA GLN A 75 0.58 -1.83 -1.02
C GLN A 75 0.96 -1.05 -2.28
N ILE A 76 0.57 -1.50 -3.49
CA ILE A 76 0.98 -0.86 -4.75
C ILE A 76 0.65 0.64 -4.80
N ILE A 77 -0.49 1.04 -4.24
CA ILE A 77 -0.88 2.44 -4.13
C ILE A 77 0.10 3.21 -3.24
N GLY A 78 0.56 2.60 -2.14
CA GLY A 78 1.57 3.15 -1.26
C GLY A 78 2.91 3.35 -1.98
N TRP A 79 3.36 2.35 -2.72
CA TRP A 79 4.60 2.43 -3.51
C TRP A 79 4.54 3.46 -4.63
N LEU A 80 3.41 3.56 -5.34
CA LEU A 80 3.21 4.59 -6.35
C LEU A 80 3.24 6.00 -5.72
N TYR A 81 2.67 6.16 -4.53
CA TYR A 81 2.70 7.42 -3.81
C TYR A 81 4.11 7.72 -3.27
N GLU A 82 4.83 6.72 -2.81
CA GLU A 82 6.24 6.84 -2.42
C GLU A 82 7.08 7.32 -3.61
N ALA A 83 6.98 6.63 -4.75
CA ALA A 83 7.70 6.99 -5.98
C ALA A 83 7.37 8.42 -6.44
N TYR A 84 6.11 8.83 -6.36
CA TYR A 84 5.70 10.20 -6.68
C TYR A 84 6.35 11.25 -5.77
N ASN A 85 6.62 10.91 -4.51
CA ASN A 85 7.23 11.83 -3.55
C ASN A 85 8.76 11.82 -3.55
N ILE A 86 9.43 10.86 -4.21
CA ILE A 86 10.90 10.73 -4.20
C ILE A 86 11.58 12.03 -4.62
N GLU A 87 11.20 12.62 -5.75
CA GLU A 87 11.82 13.86 -6.25
C GLU A 87 11.69 15.01 -5.25
N LYS A 88 10.51 15.15 -4.64
CA LYS A 88 10.25 16.19 -3.63
C LYS A 88 11.02 15.93 -2.33
N ASN A 89 11.15 14.67 -1.95
CA ASN A 89 11.92 14.25 -0.80
C ASN A 89 13.40 14.54 -1.00
N GLU A 90 13.96 14.23 -2.18
CA GLU A 90 15.34 14.55 -2.53
C GLU A 90 15.61 16.06 -2.52
N LEU A 91 14.67 16.88 -2.99
CA LEU A 91 14.78 18.34 -2.91
C LEU A 91 14.87 18.83 -1.46
N VAL A 92 14.15 18.18 -0.55
CA VAL A 92 14.17 18.54 0.90
C VAL A 92 15.48 18.14 1.55
N TYR A 93 15.97 16.92 1.31
CA TYR A 93 17.09 16.35 2.05
C TYR A 93 18.46 16.55 1.37
N ASN A 94 18.52 16.49 0.06
CA ASN A 94 19.78 16.61 -0.70
C ASN A 94 20.02 18.02 -1.26
N GLY A 95 19.00 18.84 -1.32
CA GLY A 95 19.12 20.23 -1.76
C GLY A 95 19.68 21.15 -0.66
N ASN A 96 20.15 22.33 -1.06
CA ASN A 96 20.56 23.39 -0.11
C ASN A 96 19.44 23.88 0.82
N MET A 97 18.26 23.26 0.76
CA MET A 97 17.09 23.59 1.57
C MET A 97 17.22 23.12 3.03
N SER A 98 18.22 22.31 3.38
CA SER A 98 18.46 21.90 4.78
C SER A 98 18.70 23.07 5.74
N LYS A 99 18.96 24.26 5.20
CA LYS A 99 19.16 25.52 5.96
C LYS A 99 17.98 26.49 5.88
N SER A 100 16.96 26.19 5.08
CA SER A 100 15.77 27.02 4.89
C SER A 100 14.54 26.35 5.50
N ARG A 101 13.52 27.13 5.82
CA ARG A 101 12.22 26.59 6.25
C ARG A 101 11.60 25.79 5.10
N ILE A 102 11.21 24.56 5.38
CA ILE A 102 10.46 23.73 4.44
C ILE A 102 9.14 24.46 4.10
N SER A 103 8.86 24.61 2.81
CA SER A 103 7.61 25.22 2.34
C SER A 103 6.43 24.29 2.63
N LYS A 104 5.21 24.84 2.67
CA LYS A 104 4.00 24.04 2.91
C LYS A 104 3.82 22.94 1.86
N ASP A 105 4.22 23.21 0.64
CA ASP A 105 4.07 22.28 -0.50
C ASP A 105 5.02 21.06 -0.39
N LEU A 106 6.16 21.24 0.28
CA LEU A 106 7.15 20.18 0.50
C LEU A 106 6.99 19.49 1.85
N LEU A 107 6.16 20.02 2.74
CA LEU A 107 5.96 19.46 4.06
C LEU A 107 5.46 17.99 4.01
N PRO A 108 4.50 17.60 3.18
CA PRO A 108 4.09 16.19 3.05
C PRO A 108 5.25 15.28 2.68
N ALA A 109 6.06 15.67 1.68
CA ALA A 109 7.22 14.89 1.26
C ALA A 109 8.31 14.80 2.35
N ALA A 110 8.44 15.83 3.18
CA ALA A 110 9.41 15.85 4.27
C ALA A 110 9.00 15.00 5.48
N THR A 111 7.70 14.81 5.70
CA THR A 111 7.16 14.14 6.90
C THR A 111 6.56 12.77 6.63
N THR A 112 6.31 12.42 5.39
CA THR A 112 5.79 11.10 5.03
C THR A 112 6.90 10.06 5.12
N ILE A 113 6.71 9.08 5.99
CA ILE A 113 7.63 7.95 6.17
C ILE A 113 6.92 6.71 5.64
N PHE A 114 7.56 6.02 4.69
CA PHE A 114 7.09 4.74 4.20
C PHE A 114 7.78 3.64 5.01
N THR A 115 6.97 2.94 5.81
CA THR A 115 7.48 1.87 6.65
C THR A 115 7.56 0.58 5.82
N PRO A 116 8.73 -0.07 5.71
CA PRO A 116 8.86 -1.32 4.99
C PRO A 116 7.95 -2.41 5.57
N ASP A 117 7.40 -3.27 4.71
CA ASP A 117 6.49 -4.35 5.09
C ASP A 117 7.07 -5.26 6.19
N TRP A 118 8.34 -5.63 6.07
CA TRP A 118 9.01 -6.47 7.06
C TRP A 118 8.99 -5.85 8.47
N SER A 119 9.12 -4.52 8.55
CA SER A 119 9.12 -3.81 9.84
C SER A 119 7.72 -3.80 10.47
N VAL A 120 6.69 -3.63 9.64
CA VAL A 120 5.30 -3.70 10.09
C VAL A 120 4.97 -5.11 10.58
N ARG A 121 5.32 -6.14 9.79
CA ARG A 121 5.13 -7.55 10.17
C ARG A 121 5.85 -7.86 11.47
N TYR A 122 7.14 -7.49 11.57
CA TYR A 122 7.91 -7.68 12.79
C TYR A 122 7.22 -7.08 14.02
N MET A 123 6.75 -5.84 13.91
CA MET A 123 6.07 -5.18 15.02
C MET A 123 4.75 -5.87 15.36
N VAL A 124 3.93 -6.20 14.37
CA VAL A 124 2.61 -6.81 14.61
C VAL A 124 2.73 -8.23 15.16
N GLU A 125 3.59 -9.06 14.58
CA GLU A 125 3.77 -10.46 14.97
C GLU A 125 4.33 -10.59 16.40
N ASN A 126 5.22 -9.66 16.80
CA ASN A 126 5.85 -9.69 18.12
C ASN A 126 5.14 -8.85 19.20
N SER A 127 4.03 -8.23 18.87
CA SER A 127 3.18 -7.52 19.83
C SER A 127 1.78 -8.11 19.90
N LEU A 128 0.89 -7.69 19.01
CA LEU A 128 -0.48 -8.19 18.97
C LEU A 128 -0.55 -9.69 18.66
N GLY A 129 0.31 -10.17 17.77
CA GLY A 129 0.42 -11.57 17.41
C GLY A 129 0.82 -12.43 18.61
N ARG A 130 1.82 -12.00 19.36
CA ARG A 130 2.25 -12.69 20.58
C ARG A 130 1.12 -12.79 21.59
N LEU A 131 0.48 -11.66 21.89
CA LEU A 131 -0.64 -11.62 22.82
C LEU A 131 -1.81 -12.51 22.35
N TRP A 132 -2.05 -12.55 21.04
CA TRP A 132 -3.11 -13.40 20.48
C TRP A 132 -2.78 -14.89 20.60
N LEU A 133 -1.51 -15.29 20.36
CA LEU A 133 -1.04 -16.67 20.51
C LEU A 133 -1.07 -17.16 21.96
N GLU A 134 -0.89 -16.29 22.94
CA GLU A 134 -1.06 -16.64 24.36
C GLU A 134 -2.49 -17.13 24.66
N GLY A 135 -3.48 -16.54 23.99
CA GLY A 135 -4.88 -16.95 24.09
C GLY A 135 -5.26 -18.12 23.16
N HIS A 136 -4.46 -18.41 22.14
CA HIS A 136 -4.76 -19.40 21.09
C HIS A 136 -3.53 -20.27 20.77
N PRO A 137 -3.00 -21.02 21.72
CA PRO A 137 -1.78 -21.82 21.51
C PRO A 137 -1.95 -22.95 20.47
N ASP A 138 -3.19 -23.38 20.25
CA ASP A 138 -3.57 -24.44 19.31
C ASP A 138 -3.31 -24.10 17.84
N VAL A 139 -3.24 -22.80 17.50
CA VAL A 139 -2.99 -22.36 16.14
C VAL A 139 -1.52 -21.98 15.87
N LYS A 140 -0.67 -22.04 16.88
CA LYS A 140 0.75 -21.65 16.78
C LYS A 140 1.46 -22.38 15.65
N GLU A 141 1.32 -23.70 15.55
CA GLU A 141 1.94 -24.52 14.50
C GLU A 141 1.45 -24.19 13.09
N GLN A 142 0.23 -23.67 12.98
CA GLN A 142 -0.32 -23.26 11.68
C GLN A 142 0.22 -21.91 11.22
N LEU A 143 0.52 -21.02 12.15
CA LEU A 143 0.95 -19.65 11.85
C LEU A 143 2.47 -19.50 11.78
N LEU A 144 3.23 -20.27 12.54
CA LEU A 144 4.68 -20.18 12.50
C LEU A 144 5.24 -21.03 11.34
N PRO A 145 6.25 -20.51 10.63
CA PRO A 145 6.90 -21.26 9.56
C PRO A 145 7.74 -22.40 10.12
N THR A 146 7.85 -23.48 9.36
CA THR A 146 8.86 -24.51 9.59
C THR A 146 10.25 -23.98 9.25
N GLU A 147 11.30 -24.67 9.65
CA GLU A 147 12.68 -24.29 9.31
C GLU A 147 12.91 -24.26 7.79
N GLU A 148 12.26 -25.14 7.03
CA GLU A 148 12.33 -25.18 5.57
C GLU A 148 11.63 -23.97 4.95
N GLU A 149 10.42 -23.65 5.40
CA GLU A 149 9.65 -22.48 4.96
C GLU A 149 10.40 -21.18 5.29
N GLN A 150 10.96 -21.08 6.49
CA GLN A 150 11.75 -19.91 6.90
C GLN A 150 13.02 -19.75 6.04
N SER A 151 13.69 -20.85 5.74
CA SER A 151 14.88 -20.84 4.88
C SER A 151 14.55 -20.44 3.45
N ALA A 152 13.44 -20.94 2.91
CA ALA A 152 12.94 -20.56 1.58
C ALA A 152 12.58 -19.07 1.52
N TYR A 153 11.89 -18.57 2.54
CA TYR A 153 11.54 -17.16 2.66
C TYR A 153 12.77 -16.25 2.72
N ALA A 154 13.78 -16.65 3.51
CA ALA A 154 15.04 -15.92 3.60
C ALA A 154 15.83 -15.94 2.29
N ALA A 155 15.71 -17.01 1.49
CA ALA A 155 16.29 -17.12 0.15
C ALA A 155 15.55 -16.29 -0.92
N GLY A 156 14.45 -15.62 -0.55
CA GLY A 156 13.66 -14.77 -1.45
C GLY A 156 12.50 -15.49 -2.14
N ASN A 157 12.26 -16.77 -1.86
CA ASN A 157 11.08 -17.50 -2.33
C ASN A 157 9.88 -17.09 -1.46
N ARG A 158 9.18 -16.05 -1.88
CA ARG A 158 8.02 -15.52 -1.19
C ARG A 158 6.77 -15.89 -1.95
N ASP A 159 5.92 -16.69 -1.32
CA ASP A 159 4.57 -16.92 -1.81
C ASP A 159 3.68 -15.76 -1.37
N LEU A 160 2.92 -15.21 -2.30
CA LEU A 160 1.97 -14.11 -2.03
C LEU A 160 0.81 -14.56 -1.14
N GLU A 161 0.47 -15.85 -1.18
CA GLU A 161 -0.58 -16.43 -0.33
C GLU A 161 -0.06 -16.91 1.04
N ASP A 162 1.25 -16.76 1.29
CA ASP A 162 1.87 -17.18 2.54
C ASP A 162 1.43 -16.30 3.70
N ALA A 163 0.58 -16.85 4.55
CA ALA A 163 0.08 -16.20 5.78
C ALA A 163 0.96 -16.49 7.02
N LYS A 164 2.11 -17.16 6.84
CA LYS A 164 3.01 -17.50 7.95
C LYS A 164 3.69 -16.26 8.55
N TRP A 165 3.97 -16.35 9.83
CA TRP A 165 4.62 -15.28 10.59
C TRP A 165 6.13 -15.45 10.60
N HIS A 166 6.78 -14.98 9.56
CA HIS A 166 8.22 -15.14 9.33
C HIS A 166 9.09 -14.24 10.20
N TYR A 167 8.51 -13.24 10.84
CA TYR A 167 9.22 -12.28 11.71
C TYR A 167 8.91 -12.47 13.20
N TYR A 168 8.11 -13.50 13.54
CA TYR A 168 7.84 -13.85 14.92
C TYR A 168 9.11 -14.37 15.61
N LEU A 169 9.40 -13.86 16.79
CA LEU A 169 10.51 -14.29 17.60
C LEU A 169 9.99 -15.20 18.74
N GLU A 170 10.52 -16.39 18.82
CA GLU A 170 10.34 -17.25 19.99
C GLU A 170 10.99 -16.59 21.21
N GLU A 171 10.44 -16.84 22.38
CA GLU A 171 11.05 -16.40 23.63
C GLU A 171 12.40 -17.11 23.81
N ALA A 172 13.45 -16.34 24.07
CA ALA A 172 14.74 -16.89 24.44
C ALA A 172 14.63 -17.58 25.81
N GLU A 173 15.32 -18.71 25.95
CA GLU A 173 15.47 -19.34 27.27
C GLU A 173 16.15 -18.34 28.21
N GLN A 174 15.47 -18.03 29.29
CA GLN A 174 16.00 -17.13 30.33
C GLN A 174 16.87 -17.93 31.30
N GLU A 175 17.90 -17.28 31.83
CA GLU A 175 18.70 -17.86 32.90
C GLU A 175 17.80 -18.15 34.12
N PRO A 176 18.05 -19.27 34.87
CA PRO A 176 17.20 -19.68 35.99
C PRO A 176 16.98 -18.59 37.06
N GLU A 177 17.97 -17.75 37.24
CA GLU A 177 17.90 -16.60 38.18
C GLU A 177 16.88 -15.54 37.71
N VAL A 178 16.83 -15.29 36.39
CA VAL A 178 15.89 -14.33 35.79
C VAL A 178 14.47 -14.91 35.81
N GLN A 179 14.31 -16.19 35.49
CA GLN A 179 13.01 -16.88 35.57
C GLN A 179 12.40 -16.80 36.96
N THR A 180 13.23 -16.94 38.01
CA THR A 180 12.78 -16.86 39.40
C THR A 180 12.34 -15.46 39.81
N GLN A 181 12.89 -14.42 39.16
CA GLN A 181 12.50 -13.00 39.41
C GLN A 181 11.25 -12.58 38.65
N LEU A 182 10.94 -13.24 37.54
CA LEU A 182 9.77 -12.94 36.68
C LEU A 182 8.51 -13.73 37.10
N ALA A 183 8.64 -14.78 37.86
CA ALA A 183 7.55 -15.58 38.41
C ALA A 183 6.96 -14.97 39.69
#